data_f6b2b6b3581207e02f9bf0f3b5ad49b0
#
_entry.id   f6b2b6b3581207e02f9bf0f3b5ad49b0
#
_cell.length_a   1.000
_cell.length_b   1.000
_cell.length_c   1.000
_cell.angle_alpha   90.00
_cell.angle_beta   90.00
_cell.angle_gamma   90.00
#
_symmetry.space_group_name_H-M   'P 1'
#
loop_
_entity.id
_entity.type
_entity.pdbx_description
1 polymer ?
#
loop_
_entity_poly.entity_id
_entity_poly.type
_entity_poly.pdbx_seq_one_letter_code
_entity_poly.pdbx_strand_id
1 'polypeptide(L)'
;MAYKKILVCLDGSALAETALPHAQMLASDEDAEILLLRVSANPAAEFSFSDPSIAHNLIEEMESETLAYMQSARGKLQKAGFRTSFLICQGAIAETILKTASESHADVIVMSTHGRSGVKRWLLGSVADRVVTHSDVPVMLIRPPAA
;
A
#
# COMPACT_ATOMS: atom_id res chain seq x y z
N MET A 1 -8.25 -14.36 19.13
CA MET A 1 -7.79 -14.67 17.77
C MET A 1 -6.81 -13.61 17.28
N ALA A 2 -5.70 -14.03 16.74
CA ALA A 2 -4.70 -13.11 16.19
C ALA A 2 -4.88 -12.97 14.68
N TYR A 3 -4.51 -11.81 14.14
CA TYR A 3 -4.47 -11.62 12.68
C TYR A 3 -3.30 -12.43 12.12
N LYS A 4 -3.57 -13.19 11.06
CA LYS A 4 -2.57 -14.04 10.41
C LYS A 4 -1.98 -13.39 9.15
N LYS A 5 -2.77 -12.65 8.40
CA LYS A 5 -2.29 -11.94 7.22
C LYS A 5 -2.75 -10.49 7.27
N ILE A 6 -1.78 -9.59 7.32
CA ILE A 6 -2.02 -8.16 7.45
C ILE A 6 -1.60 -7.50 6.13
N LEU A 7 -2.57 -6.93 5.42
CA LEU A 7 -2.34 -6.22 4.17
C LEU A 7 -2.07 -4.75 4.47
N VAL A 8 -0.91 -4.25 4.06
CA VAL A 8 -0.53 -2.85 4.27
C VAL A 8 -0.37 -2.16 2.93
N CYS A 9 -1.06 -1.04 2.76
CA CYS A 9 -1.01 -0.27 1.52
C CYS A 9 0.05 0.82 1.62
N LEU A 10 0.98 0.83 0.68
CA LEU A 10 2.04 1.83 0.58
C LEU A 10 1.98 2.51 -0.78
N ASP A 11 2.25 3.81 -0.81
CA ASP A 11 2.27 4.58 -2.06
C ASP A 11 3.60 5.32 -2.27
N GLY A 12 4.60 5.00 -1.45
CA GLY A 12 5.91 5.63 -1.50
C GLY A 12 6.02 6.90 -0.65
N SER A 13 4.91 7.36 -0.06
CA SER A 13 4.93 8.55 0.79
C SER A 13 5.23 8.21 2.25
N ALA A 14 5.78 9.18 2.97
CA ALA A 14 6.00 9.04 4.41
C ALA A 14 4.67 8.90 5.17
N LEU A 15 3.60 9.53 4.65
CA LEU A 15 2.28 9.42 5.26
C LEU A 15 1.78 7.98 5.25
N ALA A 16 1.91 7.28 4.11
CA ALA A 16 1.49 5.89 4.01
C ALA A 16 2.31 4.97 4.93
N GLU A 17 3.59 5.28 5.13
CA GLU A 17 4.46 4.49 5.99
C GLU A 17 4.10 4.57 7.48
N THR A 18 3.28 5.53 7.88
CA THR A 18 2.77 5.59 9.27
C THR A 18 1.93 4.38 9.63
N ALA A 19 1.45 3.64 8.64
CA ALA A 19 0.72 2.39 8.86
C ALA A 19 1.62 1.23 9.33
N LEU A 20 2.91 1.27 9.00
CA LEU A 20 3.81 0.15 9.27
C LEU A 20 3.97 -0.22 10.75
N PRO A 21 4.18 0.72 11.69
CA PRO A 21 4.27 0.36 13.10
C PRO A 21 3.00 -0.31 13.62
N HIS A 22 1.85 0.11 13.13
CA HIS A 22 0.56 -0.48 13.51
C HIS A 22 0.42 -1.90 12.98
N ALA A 23 0.84 -2.12 11.74
CA ALA A 23 0.85 -3.46 11.16
C ALA A 23 1.78 -4.40 11.95
N GLN A 24 2.94 -3.90 12.37
CA GLN A 24 3.86 -4.67 13.18
C GLN A 24 3.24 -5.06 14.55
N MET A 25 2.48 -4.15 15.14
CA MET A 25 1.77 -4.44 16.39
C MET A 25 0.69 -5.51 16.20
N LEU A 26 -0.01 -5.48 15.08
CA LEU A 26 -1.00 -6.51 14.74
C LEU A 26 -0.37 -7.86 14.45
N ALA A 27 0.86 -7.87 13.93
CA ALA A 27 1.60 -9.08 13.59
C ALA A 27 2.33 -9.64 14.81
N SER A 28 1.63 -9.76 15.93
CA SER A 28 2.21 -10.23 17.19
C SER A 28 2.38 -11.75 17.26
N ASP A 29 1.69 -12.49 16.40
CA ASP A 29 1.79 -13.95 16.31
C ASP A 29 2.99 -14.32 15.44
N GLU A 30 3.75 -15.33 15.83
CA GLU A 30 4.92 -15.80 15.08
C GLU A 30 4.56 -16.24 13.65
N ASP A 31 3.34 -16.71 13.43
CA ASP A 31 2.86 -17.14 12.13
C ASP A 31 2.26 -16.01 11.29
N ALA A 32 2.19 -14.79 11.85
CA ALA A 32 1.62 -13.67 11.12
C ALA A 32 2.52 -13.24 9.96
N GLU A 33 1.90 -12.85 8.86
CA GLU A 33 2.58 -12.36 7.68
C GLU A 33 2.11 -10.95 7.35
N ILE A 34 3.06 -10.08 7.02
CA ILE A 34 2.75 -8.74 6.51
C ILE A 34 2.90 -8.77 5.00
N LEU A 35 1.83 -8.45 4.30
CA LEU A 35 1.83 -8.31 2.85
C LEU A 35 1.77 -6.83 2.52
N LEU A 36 2.85 -6.31 1.94
CA LEU A 36 2.92 -4.93 1.49
C LEU A 36 2.36 -4.83 0.07
N LEU A 37 1.48 -3.87 -0.16
CA LEU A 37 0.87 -3.67 -1.47
C LEU A 37 1.14 -2.26 -1.97
N ARG A 38 1.64 -2.16 -3.17
CA ARG A 38 1.75 -0.90 -3.90
C ARG A 38 0.90 -0.99 -5.15
N VAL A 39 -0.08 -0.10 -5.26
CA VAL A 39 -0.91 0.01 -6.45
C VAL A 39 -0.63 1.35 -7.11
N SER A 40 -0.34 1.32 -8.39
CA SER A 40 -0.17 2.55 -9.17
C SER A 40 -1.20 2.59 -10.30
N ALA A 41 -1.61 3.80 -10.66
CA ALA A 41 -2.40 4.02 -11.85
C ALA A 41 -1.56 3.61 -13.07
N ASN A 42 -2.23 3.32 -14.18
CA ASN A 42 -1.53 2.90 -15.40
C ASN A 42 -0.54 3.99 -15.86
N PRO A 43 0.79 3.74 -15.81
CA PRO A 43 1.76 4.75 -16.20
C PRO A 43 1.63 5.19 -17.66
N ALA A 44 1.15 4.32 -18.54
CA ALA A 44 0.95 4.65 -19.94
C ALA A 44 -0.06 5.78 -20.13
N ALA A 45 -1.04 5.90 -19.24
CA ALA A 45 -2.02 6.97 -19.27
C ALA A 45 -1.40 8.32 -18.88
N GLU A 46 -0.48 8.31 -17.94
CA GLU A 46 0.20 9.53 -17.49
C GLU A 46 1.11 10.13 -18.58
N PHE A 47 1.71 9.28 -19.40
CA PHE A 47 2.67 9.71 -20.42
C PHE A 47 2.13 9.59 -21.84
N SER A 48 0.80 9.55 -22.00
CA SER A 48 0.17 9.37 -23.32
C SER A 48 0.48 10.48 -24.32
N PHE A 49 0.88 11.67 -23.84
CA PHE A 49 1.22 12.81 -24.69
C PHE A 49 2.72 12.95 -24.95
N SER A 50 3.53 12.06 -24.39
CA SER A 50 4.99 12.11 -24.54
C SER A 50 5.44 11.31 -25.75
N ASP A 51 6.65 11.59 -26.22
CA ASP A 51 7.29 10.76 -27.25
C ASP A 51 7.34 9.31 -26.75
N PRO A 52 6.97 8.31 -27.56
CA PRO A 52 6.94 6.92 -27.10
C PRO A 52 8.24 6.39 -26.52
N SER A 53 9.40 6.81 -27.03
CA SER A 53 10.68 6.37 -26.48
C SER A 53 10.97 7.00 -25.13
N ILE A 54 10.63 8.27 -24.95
CA ILE A 54 10.76 8.98 -23.68
C ILE A 54 9.79 8.39 -22.64
N ALA A 55 8.54 8.14 -23.04
CA ALA A 55 7.53 7.54 -22.18
C ALA A 55 7.97 6.15 -21.69
N HIS A 56 8.51 5.33 -22.60
CA HIS A 56 8.98 4.00 -22.25
C HIS A 56 10.11 4.05 -21.21
N ASN A 57 11.08 4.94 -21.39
CA ASN A 57 12.19 5.10 -20.44
C ASN A 57 11.72 5.60 -19.07
N LEU A 58 10.78 6.53 -19.05
CA LEU A 58 10.21 7.05 -17.80
C LEU A 58 9.44 5.97 -17.04
N ILE A 59 8.68 5.15 -17.76
CA ILE A 59 7.92 4.04 -17.16
C ILE A 59 8.89 3.03 -16.55
N GLU A 60 9.94 2.64 -17.27
CA GLU A 60 10.95 1.70 -16.76
C GLU A 60 11.63 2.24 -15.51
N GLU A 61 11.97 3.53 -15.49
CA GLU A 61 12.59 4.17 -14.34
C GLU A 61 11.65 4.16 -13.13
N MET A 62 10.37 4.49 -13.33
CA MET A 62 9.37 4.46 -12.26
C MET A 62 9.17 3.06 -11.71
N GLU A 63 9.11 2.06 -12.57
CA GLU A 63 8.96 0.66 -12.15
C GLU A 63 10.16 0.18 -11.35
N SER A 64 11.36 0.57 -11.78
CA SER A 64 12.60 0.25 -11.08
C SER A 64 12.66 0.89 -9.70
N GLU A 65 12.27 2.15 -9.58
CA GLU A 65 12.21 2.88 -8.31
C GLU A 65 11.20 2.25 -7.37
N THR A 66 10.03 1.89 -7.90
CA THR A 66 8.98 1.25 -7.11
C THR A 66 9.44 -0.11 -6.57
N LEU A 67 10.08 -0.90 -7.40
CA LEU A 67 10.61 -2.20 -7.00
C LEU A 67 11.66 -2.04 -5.90
N ALA A 68 12.61 -1.12 -6.07
CA ALA A 68 13.64 -0.86 -5.07
C ALA A 68 13.05 -0.40 -3.75
N TYR A 69 12.04 0.46 -3.80
CA TYR A 69 11.33 0.92 -2.61
C TYR A 69 10.66 -0.23 -1.86
N MET A 70 9.93 -1.09 -2.58
CA MET A 70 9.23 -2.20 -1.95
C MET A 70 10.19 -3.26 -1.41
N GLN A 71 11.28 -3.53 -2.10
CA GLN A 71 12.33 -4.42 -1.61
C GLN A 71 12.95 -3.89 -0.33
N SER A 72 13.21 -2.59 -0.27
CA SER A 72 13.76 -1.93 0.92
C SER A 72 12.79 -2.01 2.11
N ALA A 73 11.52 -1.73 1.88
CA ALA A 73 10.50 -1.80 2.92
C ALA A 73 10.38 -3.23 3.46
N ARG A 74 10.33 -4.21 2.58
CA ARG A 74 10.30 -5.63 2.98
C ARG A 74 11.53 -6.00 3.80
N GLY A 75 12.70 -5.60 3.33
CA GLY A 75 13.95 -5.93 4.00
C GLY A 75 14.03 -5.39 5.42
N LYS A 76 13.55 -4.17 5.64
CA LYS A 76 13.52 -3.56 6.97
C LYS A 76 12.62 -4.34 7.93
N LEU A 77 11.45 -4.76 7.45
CA LEU A 77 10.52 -5.54 8.27
C LEU A 77 11.06 -6.94 8.55
N GLN A 78 11.69 -7.58 7.56
CA GLN A 78 12.32 -8.89 7.75
C GLN A 78 13.43 -8.82 8.79
N LYS A 79 14.26 -7.77 8.74
CA LYS A 79 15.32 -7.57 9.75
C LYS A 79 14.77 -7.35 11.14
N ALA A 80 13.57 -6.78 11.23
CA ALA A 80 12.88 -6.59 12.51
C ALA A 80 12.17 -7.87 13.00
N GLY A 81 12.26 -8.97 12.25
CA GLY A 81 11.72 -10.26 12.65
C GLY A 81 10.34 -10.60 12.08
N PHE A 82 9.84 -9.82 11.13
CA PHE A 82 8.50 -10.03 10.57
C PHE A 82 8.57 -10.76 9.23
N ARG A 83 7.72 -11.77 9.08
CA ARG A 83 7.53 -12.44 7.78
C ARG A 83 6.83 -11.46 6.85
N THR A 84 7.52 -11.05 5.80
CA THR A 84 7.04 -9.97 4.93
C THR A 84 7.21 -10.33 3.47
N SER A 85 6.17 -10.11 2.70
CA SER A 85 6.19 -10.20 1.24
C SER A 85 5.60 -8.92 0.67
N PHE A 86 5.70 -8.72 -0.65
CA PHE A 86 5.08 -7.57 -1.28
C PHE A 86 4.53 -7.91 -2.66
N LEU A 87 3.56 -7.10 -3.08
CA LEU A 87 3.00 -7.12 -4.42
C LEU A 87 3.00 -5.70 -4.97
N ILE A 88 3.26 -5.58 -6.26
CA ILE A 88 3.17 -4.34 -7.02
C ILE A 88 2.12 -4.57 -8.10
N CYS A 89 1.06 -3.78 -8.08
CA CYS A 89 -0.05 -3.92 -8.99
C CYS A 89 -0.34 -2.61 -9.71
N GLN A 90 -0.96 -2.70 -10.88
CA GLN A 90 -1.44 -1.55 -11.62
C GLN A 90 -2.95 -1.64 -11.76
N GLY A 91 -3.61 -0.50 -11.74
CA GLY A 91 -5.05 -0.41 -11.93
C GLY A 91 -5.68 0.67 -11.06
N ALA A 92 -7.01 0.59 -10.94
CA ALA A 92 -7.76 1.45 -10.04
C ALA A 92 -7.36 1.10 -8.60
N ILE A 93 -6.92 2.09 -7.84
CA ILE A 93 -6.23 1.85 -6.57
C ILE A 93 -7.12 1.14 -5.55
N ALA A 94 -8.28 1.71 -5.24
CA ALA A 94 -9.15 1.13 -4.21
C ALA A 94 -9.64 -0.27 -4.61
N GLU A 95 -10.06 -0.44 -5.85
CA GLU A 95 -10.55 -1.72 -6.36
C GLU A 95 -9.45 -2.79 -6.33
N THR A 96 -8.21 -2.42 -6.64
CA THR A 96 -7.07 -3.33 -6.61
C THR A 96 -6.73 -3.73 -5.17
N ILE A 97 -6.82 -2.80 -4.22
CA ILE A 97 -6.62 -3.11 -2.80
C ILE A 97 -7.65 -4.14 -2.33
N LEU A 98 -8.92 -3.89 -2.66
CA LEU A 98 -10.02 -4.80 -2.26
C LEU A 98 -9.86 -6.18 -2.88
N LYS A 99 -9.51 -6.23 -4.15
CA LYS A 99 -9.26 -7.48 -4.85
C LYS A 99 -8.09 -8.25 -4.25
N THR A 100 -6.99 -7.55 -3.96
CA THR A 100 -5.81 -8.17 -3.35
C THR A 100 -6.12 -8.71 -1.96
N ALA A 101 -6.88 -7.97 -1.17
CA ALA A 101 -7.30 -8.44 0.16
C ALA A 101 -8.09 -9.75 0.06
N SER A 102 -9.01 -9.83 -0.90
CA SER A 102 -9.79 -11.04 -1.13
C SER A 102 -8.93 -12.21 -1.61
N GLU A 103 -8.13 -11.99 -2.65
CA GLU A 103 -7.32 -13.05 -3.27
C GLU A 103 -6.22 -13.57 -2.35
N SER A 104 -5.64 -12.71 -1.52
CA SER A 104 -4.59 -13.09 -0.58
C SER A 104 -5.13 -13.64 0.74
N HIS A 105 -6.44 -13.61 0.94
CA HIS A 105 -7.09 -14.00 2.19
C HIS A 105 -6.58 -13.16 3.37
N ALA A 106 -6.44 -11.85 3.15
CA ALA A 106 -6.03 -10.95 4.21
C ALA A 106 -7.09 -10.88 5.32
N ASP A 107 -6.64 -10.83 6.56
CA ASP A 107 -7.52 -10.75 7.72
C ASP A 107 -7.85 -9.30 8.10
N VAL A 108 -7.01 -8.37 7.68
CA VAL A 108 -7.17 -6.94 7.95
C VAL A 108 -6.41 -6.15 6.92
N ILE A 109 -6.94 -4.97 6.58
CA ILE A 109 -6.25 -3.99 5.75
C ILE A 109 -5.80 -2.85 6.66
N VAL A 110 -4.51 -2.48 6.61
CA VAL A 110 -3.97 -1.36 7.37
C VAL A 110 -3.50 -0.30 6.36
N MET A 111 -3.99 0.91 6.49
CA MET A 111 -3.63 1.97 5.57
C MET A 111 -3.75 3.34 6.24
N SER A 112 -3.03 4.32 5.71
CA SER A 112 -3.17 5.70 6.13
C SER A 112 -4.46 6.29 5.59
N THR A 113 -5.04 7.23 6.33
CA THR A 113 -6.24 7.95 5.87
C THR A 113 -5.98 8.81 4.64
N HIS A 114 -4.71 9.23 4.44
CA HIS A 114 -4.28 10.04 3.30
C HIS A 114 -2.96 9.51 2.76
N GLY A 115 -2.80 9.57 1.44
CA GLY A 115 -1.57 9.19 0.78
C GLY A 115 -0.88 10.41 0.18
N ARG A 116 -0.35 10.22 -1.02
CA ARG A 116 0.43 11.24 -1.75
C ARG A 116 -0.30 12.55 -2.01
N SER A 117 -1.62 12.52 -2.11
CA SER A 117 -2.42 13.72 -2.43
C SER A 117 -2.55 14.73 -1.29
N GLY A 118 -2.25 14.35 -0.06
CA GLY A 118 -2.14 15.27 1.07
C GLY A 118 -3.37 16.11 1.38
N VAL A 119 -4.56 15.54 1.26
CA VAL A 119 -5.82 16.29 1.39
C VAL A 119 -6.17 16.60 2.84
N LYS A 120 -7.06 17.57 3.01
CA LYS A 120 -7.53 18.16 4.27
C LYS A 120 -7.81 17.19 5.41
N ARG A 121 -7.41 17.59 6.62
CA ARG A 121 -7.34 16.80 7.85
C ARG A 121 -8.59 16.05 8.32
N TRP A 122 -9.77 16.54 8.01
CA TRP A 122 -11.04 15.98 8.51
C TRP A 122 -11.79 15.12 7.51
N LEU A 123 -11.27 15.02 6.30
CA LEU A 123 -11.87 14.17 5.29
C LEU A 123 -10.97 12.97 5.06
N LEU A 124 -11.57 11.80 4.87
CA LEU A 124 -10.83 10.65 4.41
C LEU A 124 -10.39 10.89 2.97
N GLY A 125 -9.20 10.41 2.62
CA GLY A 125 -8.80 10.36 1.23
C GLY A 125 -9.76 9.48 0.44
N SER A 126 -9.89 9.74 -0.86
CA SER A 126 -10.82 9.02 -1.72
C SER A 126 -10.60 7.50 -1.71
N VAL A 127 -9.33 7.08 -1.70
CA VAL A 127 -9.00 5.65 -1.66
C VAL A 127 -9.41 5.03 -0.33
N ALA A 128 -9.05 5.67 0.80
CA ALA A 128 -9.41 5.18 2.13
C ALA A 128 -10.93 5.07 2.30
N ASP A 129 -11.66 6.09 1.88
CA ASP A 129 -13.11 6.10 1.94
C ASP A 129 -13.70 4.92 1.17
N ARG A 130 -13.23 4.69 -0.03
CA ARG A 130 -13.73 3.64 -0.89
C ARG A 130 -13.41 2.25 -0.36
N VAL A 131 -12.21 2.06 0.19
CA VAL A 131 -11.80 0.79 0.80
C VAL A 131 -12.66 0.49 2.03
N VAL A 132 -12.85 1.47 2.91
CA VAL A 132 -13.67 1.28 4.12
C VAL A 132 -15.12 0.93 3.75
N THR A 133 -15.66 1.61 2.76
CA THR A 133 -17.06 1.40 2.36
C THR A 133 -17.32 0.02 1.77
N HIS A 134 -16.34 -0.54 1.06
CA HIS A 134 -16.54 -1.77 0.27
C HIS A 134 -15.77 -2.99 0.79
N SER A 135 -14.98 -2.86 1.86
CA SER A 135 -14.19 -3.98 2.35
C SER A 135 -15.02 -5.04 3.06
N ASP A 136 -14.71 -6.30 2.78
CA ASP A 136 -15.29 -7.44 3.47
C ASP A 136 -14.50 -7.83 4.73
N VAL A 137 -13.33 -7.22 4.92
CA VAL A 137 -12.48 -7.47 6.09
C VAL A 137 -12.31 -6.17 6.87
N PRO A 138 -11.93 -6.26 8.16
CA PRO A 138 -11.66 -5.04 8.94
C PRO A 138 -10.62 -4.16 8.28
N VAL A 139 -10.81 -2.85 8.40
CA VAL A 139 -9.86 -1.86 7.88
C VAL A 139 -9.41 -0.99 9.05
N MET A 140 -8.11 -0.98 9.30
CA MET A 140 -7.52 -0.10 10.29
C MET A 140 -6.97 1.13 9.58
N LEU A 141 -7.57 2.27 9.83
CA LEU A 141 -7.13 3.53 9.26
C LEU A 141 -6.22 4.25 10.23
N ILE A 142 -5.04 4.60 9.76
CA ILE A 142 -4.07 5.32 10.56
C ILE A 142 -4.12 6.79 10.14
N ARG A 143 -4.41 7.66 11.09
CA ARG A 143 -4.39 9.09 10.83
C ARG A 143 -2.96 9.57 11.07
N PRO A 144 -2.27 10.08 10.03
CA PRO A 144 -0.92 10.61 10.23
C PRO A 144 -0.93 11.76 11.22
N PRO A 145 0.15 11.93 12.01
CA PRO A 145 0.22 13.04 12.94
C PRO A 145 0.18 14.37 12.19
N ALA A 146 -0.43 15.38 12.83
CA ALA A 146 -0.47 16.72 12.26
C ALA A 146 0.96 17.28 12.20
N ALA A 147 1.33 17.79 11.03
CA ALA A 147 2.64 18.40 10.84
C ALA A 147 2.70 19.76 11.55
#